data_c8f8834ea390a83bcbb2e08f42f83609
#
_entry.id   c8f8834ea390a83bcbb2e08f42f83609
#
_cell.length_a   1.000
_cell.length_b   1.000
_cell.length_c   1.000
_cell.angle_alpha   90.00
_cell.angle_beta   90.00
_cell.angle_gamma   90.00
#
_symmetry.space_group_name_H-M   'P 1'
#
loop_
_entity.id
_entity.type
_entity.pdbx_description
1 polymer ?
#
loop_
_entity_poly.entity_id
_entity_poly.type
_entity_poly.pdbx_seq_one_letter_code
_entity_poly.pdbx_strand_id
1 'polypeptide(L)'
;HLDIESIEWLEGYLKEYKGSLVLISHDRKFLDNVTNRTVEIMVGRIHDYKVPYSKYLELRKERLEQQRAAFENQQRMIEKTEEFIEKFRYKPTKSNQVQSRVKQLEKLERIEVDIEDRSALSVKFPPAPRSGDIAYKGTDLKVGYGTKVVFDDAQIEVRRGEKVALVGRNGEGKTTLMRVIMNELDPMAGDSKVGHNVCIGYYAQNQEDILDKEDTVFGTLDRIAVGDIRLKLRDILGAFLFKGEDIDKKVAVLSGGERARLAMAKLMLKPYNLLALDEPTNHMDIRSKDILKQALKSYDGTLIIVSHDRDFLDGLVDKLYEFRDGKVKEHLGGVQEFLERRKLENLSELERHYKPVSEEKPAEVIQKKEEAKQEYQAKKFVSKEEKKIRNRISFLEKKIEEYETKMAEIEAVLSNPGPDDDVMELTRAYLENKRELDYKMEEWSELNEKLES
;
A
#
# COMPACT_ATOMS: atom_id res chain seq x y z
N HIS A 1 0.26 -7.63 -18.13
CA HIS A 1 -0.63 -8.23 -17.11
C HIS A 1 -0.11 -9.62 -16.75
N LEU A 2 0.85 -9.67 -15.83
CA LEU A 2 1.41 -10.92 -15.31
C LEU A 2 0.65 -11.29 -14.03
N ASP A 3 0.40 -12.59 -13.84
CA ASP A 3 -0.11 -13.08 -12.57
C ASP A 3 0.96 -13.04 -11.47
N ILE A 4 0.53 -13.21 -10.22
CA ILE A 4 1.40 -13.09 -9.04
C ILE A 4 2.61 -14.05 -9.12
N GLU A 5 2.40 -15.28 -9.62
CA GLU A 5 3.49 -16.27 -9.75
C GLU A 5 4.50 -15.88 -10.83
N SER A 6 4.01 -15.40 -11.98
CA SER A 6 4.87 -14.92 -13.05
C SER A 6 5.69 -13.70 -12.62
N ILE A 7 5.11 -12.81 -11.78
CA ILE A 7 5.82 -11.66 -11.21
C ILE A 7 6.92 -12.15 -10.25
N GLU A 8 6.64 -13.10 -9.35
CA GLU A 8 7.64 -13.66 -8.43
C GLU A 8 8.79 -14.37 -9.18
N TRP A 9 8.46 -15.12 -10.21
CA TRP A 9 9.46 -15.74 -11.06
C TRP A 9 10.35 -14.68 -11.76
N LEU A 10 9.75 -13.64 -12.33
CA LEU A 10 10.45 -12.55 -12.98
C LEU A 10 11.35 -11.77 -12.00
N GLU A 11 10.87 -11.51 -10.78
CA GLU A 11 11.67 -10.91 -9.71
C GLU A 11 12.92 -11.74 -9.43
N GLY A 12 12.78 -13.07 -9.28
CA GLY A 12 13.88 -13.98 -9.07
C GLY A 12 14.90 -13.93 -10.21
N TYR A 13 14.42 -14.03 -11.45
CA TYR A 13 15.27 -13.97 -12.64
C TYR A 13 16.03 -12.65 -12.76
N LEU A 14 15.34 -11.51 -12.54
CA LEU A 14 15.96 -10.19 -12.67
C LEU A 14 16.96 -9.88 -11.53
N LYS A 15 16.81 -10.46 -10.35
CA LYS A 15 17.80 -10.35 -9.25
C LYS A 15 19.12 -11.01 -9.60
N GLU A 16 19.10 -12.10 -10.36
CA GLU A 16 20.30 -12.83 -10.78
C GLU A 16 20.90 -12.28 -12.07
N TYR A 17 20.21 -11.37 -12.74
CA TYR A 17 20.68 -10.79 -14.01
C TYR A 17 21.89 -9.90 -13.80
N LYS A 18 23.01 -10.25 -14.47
CA LYS A 18 24.30 -9.56 -14.32
C LYS A 18 24.47 -8.31 -15.18
N GLY A 19 23.53 -8.04 -16.08
CA GLY A 19 23.54 -6.85 -16.95
C GLY A 19 22.95 -5.61 -16.31
N SER A 20 22.97 -4.49 -17.04
CA SER A 20 22.25 -3.27 -16.62
C SER A 20 20.78 -3.38 -16.96
N LEU A 21 19.91 -3.01 -16.01
CA LEU A 21 18.46 -3.03 -16.14
C LEU A 21 17.92 -1.62 -15.94
N VAL A 22 17.10 -1.14 -16.86
CA VAL A 22 16.30 0.08 -16.70
C VAL A 22 14.83 -0.36 -16.73
N LEU A 23 14.09 -0.04 -15.67
CA LEU A 23 12.73 -0.52 -15.45
C LEU A 23 11.80 0.64 -15.16
N ILE A 24 10.62 0.61 -15.78
CA ILE A 24 9.48 1.47 -15.46
C ILE A 24 8.35 0.56 -15.01
N SER A 25 7.86 0.77 -13.78
CA SER A 25 6.76 -0.02 -13.21
C SER A 25 5.94 0.81 -12.23
N HIS A 26 4.68 0.43 -12.09
CA HIS A 26 3.74 0.95 -11.08
C HIS A 26 3.49 -0.06 -9.95
N ASP A 27 4.29 -1.12 -9.86
CA ASP A 27 4.30 -2.08 -8.75
C ASP A 27 5.46 -1.74 -7.80
N ARG A 28 5.13 -1.24 -6.61
CA ARG A 28 6.12 -0.84 -5.59
C ARG A 28 6.96 -2.00 -5.09
N LYS A 29 6.33 -3.14 -4.80
CA LYS A 29 7.06 -4.32 -4.30
C LYS A 29 8.00 -4.86 -5.35
N PHE A 30 7.59 -4.87 -6.62
CA PHE A 30 8.44 -5.26 -7.73
C PHE A 30 9.65 -4.33 -7.86
N LEU A 31 9.44 -3.00 -7.81
CA LEU A 31 10.53 -2.03 -7.84
C LEU A 31 11.50 -2.23 -6.67
N ASP A 32 11.01 -2.36 -5.44
CA ASP A 32 11.86 -2.57 -4.26
C ASP A 32 12.65 -3.87 -4.30
N ASN A 33 12.04 -4.92 -4.85
CA ASN A 33 12.67 -6.22 -4.91
C ASN A 33 13.76 -6.33 -5.98
N VAL A 34 13.66 -5.57 -7.08
CA VAL A 34 14.51 -5.73 -8.26
C VAL A 34 15.52 -4.59 -8.41
N THR A 35 15.18 -3.36 -7.98
CA THR A 35 16.01 -2.19 -8.22
C THR A 35 16.75 -1.73 -6.96
N ASN A 36 17.98 -1.23 -7.17
CA ASN A 36 18.82 -0.64 -6.12
C ASN A 36 19.06 0.87 -6.33
N ARG A 37 18.47 1.45 -7.38
CA ARG A 37 18.61 2.85 -7.75
C ARG A 37 17.30 3.33 -8.34
N THR A 38 16.86 4.52 -7.94
CA THR A 38 15.62 5.14 -8.43
C THR A 38 15.94 6.48 -9.07
N VAL A 39 15.46 6.69 -10.29
CA VAL A 39 15.60 7.95 -11.02
C VAL A 39 14.23 8.60 -11.13
N GLU A 40 14.06 9.77 -10.54
CA GLU A 40 12.85 10.58 -10.63
C GLU A 40 13.01 11.64 -11.71
N ILE A 41 12.04 11.71 -12.61
CA ILE A 41 11.93 12.77 -13.62
C ILE A 41 10.75 13.65 -13.25
N MET A 42 11.02 14.91 -12.88
CA MET A 42 10.00 15.83 -12.40
C MET A 42 10.29 17.25 -12.90
N VAL A 43 9.30 17.92 -13.50
CA VAL A 43 9.39 19.30 -14.00
C VAL A 43 10.66 19.54 -14.84
N GLY A 44 10.97 18.59 -15.75
CA GLY A 44 12.15 18.68 -16.63
C GLY A 44 13.50 18.49 -15.93
N ARG A 45 13.52 18.13 -14.66
CA ARG A 45 14.73 17.82 -13.86
C ARG A 45 14.82 16.34 -13.56
N ILE A 46 16.04 15.84 -13.45
CA ILE A 46 16.34 14.45 -13.11
C ILE A 46 16.94 14.42 -11.71
N HIS A 47 16.33 13.65 -10.83
CA HIS A 47 16.84 13.38 -9.48
C HIS A 47 17.22 11.90 -9.37
N ASP A 48 18.47 11.65 -9.03
CA ASP A 48 19.05 10.31 -8.96
C ASP A 48 19.29 9.91 -7.50
N TYR A 49 18.61 8.82 -7.09
CA TYR A 49 18.70 8.28 -5.75
C TYR A 49 19.29 6.85 -5.82
N LYS A 50 20.47 6.66 -5.23
CA LYS A 50 21.13 5.34 -5.17
C LYS A 50 20.55 4.47 -4.06
N VAL A 51 19.22 4.33 -4.07
CA VAL A 51 18.45 3.56 -3.08
C VAL A 51 17.24 2.89 -3.74
N PRO A 52 16.69 1.82 -3.15
CA PRO A 52 15.43 1.21 -3.58
C PRO A 52 14.25 2.19 -3.48
N TYR A 53 13.13 1.83 -4.12
CA TYR A 53 11.97 2.71 -4.28
C TYR A 53 11.36 3.18 -2.95
N SER A 54 11.21 2.29 -1.95
CA SER A 54 10.64 2.68 -0.64
C SER A 54 11.52 3.73 0.07
N LYS A 55 12.84 3.54 0.05
CA LYS A 55 13.77 4.51 0.65
C LYS A 55 13.82 5.83 -0.11
N TYR A 56 13.67 5.77 -1.44
CA TYR A 56 13.52 6.98 -2.27
C TYR A 56 12.32 7.82 -1.83
N LEU A 57 11.17 7.21 -1.53
CA LEU A 57 9.98 7.94 -1.09
C LEU A 57 10.22 8.75 0.19
N GLU A 58 10.97 8.20 1.15
CA GLU A 58 11.36 8.90 2.37
C GLU A 58 12.27 10.09 2.05
N LEU A 59 13.35 9.86 1.29
CA LEU A 59 14.29 10.92 0.90
C LEU A 59 13.63 12.00 0.04
N ARG A 60 12.72 11.61 -0.83
CA ARG A 60 11.90 12.55 -1.63
C ARG A 60 11.06 13.45 -0.73
N LYS A 61 10.41 12.88 0.27
CA LYS A 61 9.61 13.65 1.23
C LYS A 61 10.48 14.68 1.99
N GLU A 62 11.63 14.25 2.51
CA GLU A 62 12.57 15.14 3.17
C GLU A 62 13.06 16.28 2.25
N ARG A 63 13.41 15.95 1.01
CA ARG A 63 13.81 16.95 0.01
C ARG A 63 12.72 17.98 -0.24
N LEU A 64 11.47 17.54 -0.44
CA LEU A 64 10.34 18.43 -0.68
C LEU A 64 10.04 19.33 0.53
N GLU A 65 10.16 18.82 1.73
CA GLU A 65 10.02 19.61 2.97
C GLU A 65 11.11 20.67 3.09
N GLN A 66 12.37 20.32 2.81
CA GLN A 66 13.49 21.26 2.78
C GLN A 66 13.31 22.35 1.69
N GLN A 67 12.91 21.95 0.49
CA GLN A 67 12.66 22.87 -0.63
C GLN A 67 11.52 23.83 -0.28
N ARG A 68 10.44 23.36 0.34
CA ARG A 68 9.32 24.18 0.80
C ARG A 68 9.76 25.17 1.88
N ALA A 69 10.50 24.73 2.88
CA ALA A 69 11.03 25.61 3.92
C ALA A 69 11.96 26.69 3.34
N ALA A 70 12.82 26.31 2.39
CA ALA A 70 13.70 27.26 1.69
C ALA A 70 12.88 28.29 0.86
N PHE A 71 11.84 27.86 0.16
CA PHE A 71 10.93 28.74 -0.56
C PHE A 71 10.20 29.72 0.38
N GLU A 72 9.62 29.24 1.49
CA GLU A 72 8.94 30.10 2.46
C GLU A 72 9.89 31.14 3.08
N ASN A 73 11.12 30.74 3.36
CA ASN A 73 12.15 31.66 3.85
C ASN A 73 12.53 32.71 2.80
N GLN A 74 12.68 32.28 1.54
CA GLN A 74 12.96 33.19 0.43
C GLN A 74 11.80 34.19 0.22
N GLN A 75 10.55 33.72 0.26
CA GLN A 75 9.37 34.60 0.13
C GLN A 75 9.31 35.64 1.23
N ARG A 76 9.53 35.25 2.50
CA ARG A 76 9.59 36.19 3.62
C ARG A 76 10.73 37.23 3.44
N MET A 77 11.86 36.82 2.88
CA MET A 77 12.97 37.74 2.60
C MET A 77 12.60 38.72 1.47
N ILE A 78 11.94 38.23 0.42
CA ILE A 78 11.43 39.07 -0.69
C ILE A 78 10.44 40.09 -0.17
N GLU A 79 9.41 39.67 0.56
CA GLU A 79 8.39 40.53 1.15
C GLU A 79 9.00 41.64 2.01
N LYS A 80 9.89 41.29 2.96
CA LYS A 80 10.59 42.30 3.77
C LYS A 80 11.43 43.26 2.97
N THR A 81 12.01 42.80 1.86
CA THR A 81 12.84 43.65 0.98
C THR A 81 11.96 44.57 0.16
N GLU A 82 10.81 44.08 -0.33
CA GLU A 82 9.83 44.88 -1.07
C GLU A 82 9.19 45.95 -0.15
N GLU A 83 8.77 45.57 1.08
CA GLU A 83 8.31 46.54 2.08
C GLU A 83 9.33 47.64 2.37
N PHE A 84 10.62 47.27 2.50
CA PHE A 84 11.68 48.26 2.69
C PHE A 84 11.80 49.20 1.50
N ILE A 85 11.77 48.65 0.26
CA ILE A 85 11.84 49.43 -0.96
C ILE A 85 10.66 50.41 -1.04
N GLU A 86 9.43 49.96 -0.79
CA GLU A 86 8.21 50.75 -0.83
C GLU A 86 8.25 51.88 0.22
N LYS A 87 8.59 51.57 1.47
CA LYS A 87 8.68 52.53 2.58
C LYS A 87 9.70 53.63 2.38
N PHE A 88 10.82 53.33 1.69
CA PHE A 88 11.94 54.25 1.56
C PHE A 88 12.17 54.77 0.11
N ARG A 89 11.32 54.37 -0.84
CA ARG A 89 11.43 54.71 -2.26
C ARG A 89 11.59 56.20 -2.54
N TYR A 90 10.90 57.03 -1.77
CA TYR A 90 10.85 58.49 -1.97
C TYR A 90 11.79 59.26 -1.02
N LYS A 91 12.61 58.59 -0.20
CA LYS A 91 13.55 59.26 0.72
C LYS A 91 14.93 59.41 0.06
N PRO A 92 15.40 60.66 -0.26
CA PRO A 92 16.69 60.85 -0.93
C PRO A 92 17.88 60.25 -0.20
N THR A 93 17.90 60.32 1.14
CA THR A 93 18.96 59.77 2.01
C THR A 93 19.08 58.24 1.95
N LYS A 94 18.07 57.51 1.44
CA LYS A 94 18.03 56.05 1.36
C LYS A 94 18.11 55.54 -0.09
N SER A 95 18.22 56.41 -1.08
CA SER A 95 18.18 56.07 -2.51
C SER A 95 19.20 54.97 -2.90
N ASN A 96 20.45 55.08 -2.44
CA ASN A 96 21.48 54.06 -2.73
C ASN A 96 21.18 52.71 -2.12
N GLN A 97 20.58 52.68 -0.92
CA GLN A 97 20.17 51.43 -0.24
C GLN A 97 19.00 50.79 -0.96
N VAL A 98 18.01 51.58 -1.40
CA VAL A 98 16.86 51.10 -2.19
C VAL A 98 17.32 50.50 -3.49
N GLN A 99 18.17 51.21 -4.26
CA GLN A 99 18.69 50.70 -5.53
C GLN A 99 19.50 49.42 -5.38
N SER A 100 20.31 49.31 -4.30
CA SER A 100 21.04 48.07 -4.00
C SER A 100 20.10 46.88 -3.75
N ARG A 101 19.00 47.10 -3.00
CA ARG A 101 18.02 46.04 -2.72
C ARG A 101 17.19 45.65 -3.93
N VAL A 102 16.83 46.61 -4.80
CA VAL A 102 16.20 46.35 -6.10
C VAL A 102 17.07 45.43 -6.94
N LYS A 103 18.36 45.80 -7.10
CA LYS A 103 19.33 44.97 -7.84
C LYS A 103 19.54 43.58 -7.19
N GLN A 104 19.44 43.49 -5.89
CA GLN A 104 19.50 42.20 -5.19
C GLN A 104 18.30 41.32 -5.53
N LEU A 105 17.07 41.87 -5.55
CA LEU A 105 15.86 41.13 -5.95
C LEU A 105 15.88 40.73 -7.41
N GLU A 106 16.38 41.61 -8.31
CA GLU A 106 16.51 41.33 -9.77
C GLU A 106 17.49 40.17 -10.04
N LYS A 107 18.54 40.02 -9.24
CA LYS A 107 19.54 38.93 -9.35
C LYS A 107 19.17 37.65 -8.60
N LEU A 108 18.11 37.70 -7.80
CA LEU A 108 17.71 36.54 -6.97
C LEU A 108 17.10 35.45 -7.86
N GLU A 109 17.74 34.29 -7.89
CA GLU A 109 17.15 33.11 -8.47
C GLU A 109 15.99 32.64 -7.57
N ARG A 110 14.79 32.67 -8.14
CA ARG A 110 13.60 32.25 -7.42
C ARG A 110 13.57 30.71 -7.26
N ILE A 111 13.40 30.23 -6.05
CA ILE A 111 13.25 28.83 -5.77
C ILE A 111 11.88 28.38 -6.30
N GLU A 112 11.89 27.49 -7.29
CA GLU A 112 10.70 26.81 -7.76
C GLU A 112 10.45 25.59 -6.86
N VAL A 113 9.30 25.56 -6.21
CA VAL A 113 8.90 24.37 -5.42
C VAL A 113 8.30 23.37 -6.39
N ASP A 114 8.82 22.16 -6.35
CA ASP A 114 8.18 21.03 -7.00
C ASP A 114 6.80 20.83 -6.34
N ILE A 115 5.75 21.33 -6.98
CA ILE A 115 4.40 21.32 -6.42
C ILE A 115 3.92 19.89 -6.36
N GLU A 116 4.06 19.30 -5.18
CA GLU A 116 3.33 18.09 -4.89
C GLU A 116 1.88 18.47 -4.65
N ASP A 117 1.03 18.07 -5.57
CA ASP A 117 -0.40 18.29 -5.44
C ASP A 117 -0.95 17.39 -4.30
N ARG A 118 -0.89 17.94 -3.08
CA ARG A 118 -1.38 17.28 -1.86
C ARG A 118 -2.90 17.32 -1.72
N SER A 119 -3.63 17.77 -2.72
CA SER A 119 -5.09 17.66 -2.72
C SER A 119 -5.52 16.19 -2.89
N ALA A 120 -5.05 15.31 -2.01
CA ALA A 120 -5.68 14.02 -1.79
C ALA A 120 -7.02 14.29 -1.11
N LEU A 121 -7.99 14.75 -1.88
CA LEU A 121 -9.38 14.75 -1.46
C LEU A 121 -9.71 13.31 -1.10
N SER A 122 -10.10 13.09 0.15
CA SER A 122 -10.59 11.80 0.62
C SER A 122 -11.89 11.50 -0.10
N VAL A 123 -11.81 10.70 -1.15
CA VAL A 123 -13.00 10.23 -1.87
C VAL A 123 -13.64 9.13 -1.05
N LYS A 124 -14.94 9.26 -0.81
CA LYS A 124 -15.72 8.23 -0.14
C LYS A 124 -16.85 7.76 -1.04
N PHE A 125 -17.10 6.48 -1.05
CA PHE A 125 -18.31 5.94 -1.66
C PHE A 125 -19.56 6.48 -0.94
N PRO A 126 -20.64 6.74 -1.66
CA PRO A 126 -21.90 7.13 -1.03
C PRO A 126 -22.42 5.99 -0.14
N PRO A 127 -23.10 6.32 0.98
CA PRO A 127 -23.66 5.30 1.85
C PRO A 127 -24.68 4.47 1.08
N ALA A 128 -24.55 3.16 1.16
CA ALA A 128 -25.37 2.21 0.42
C ALA A 128 -26.50 1.64 1.30
N PRO A 129 -27.65 1.25 0.70
CA PRO A 129 -28.70 0.57 1.44
C PRO A 129 -28.18 -0.75 2.01
N ARG A 130 -28.69 -1.12 3.19
CA ARG A 130 -28.30 -2.35 3.86
C ARG A 130 -28.76 -3.57 3.05
N SER A 131 -27.82 -4.47 2.70
CA SER A 131 -28.11 -5.76 2.09
C SER A 131 -28.48 -6.82 3.14
N GLY A 132 -28.92 -7.99 2.69
CA GLY A 132 -29.00 -9.19 3.53
C GLY A 132 -27.64 -9.60 4.10
N ASP A 133 -27.61 -10.59 5.00
CA ASP A 133 -26.36 -11.03 5.66
C ASP A 133 -25.41 -11.76 4.70
N ILE A 134 -25.96 -12.46 3.70
CA ILE A 134 -25.17 -13.08 2.63
C ILE A 134 -25.30 -12.17 1.39
N ALA A 135 -24.19 -11.65 0.90
CA ALA A 135 -24.15 -10.84 -0.30
C ALA A 135 -24.11 -11.69 -1.57
N TYR A 136 -23.36 -12.80 -1.53
CA TYR A 136 -23.31 -13.78 -2.62
C TYR A 136 -23.08 -15.19 -2.06
N LYS A 137 -23.76 -16.20 -2.65
CA LYS A 137 -23.57 -17.61 -2.33
C LYS A 137 -23.56 -18.44 -3.60
N GLY A 138 -22.48 -19.18 -3.80
CA GLY A 138 -22.31 -20.21 -4.80
C GLY A 138 -22.10 -21.56 -4.14
N THR A 139 -22.90 -22.55 -4.50
CA THR A 139 -22.84 -23.90 -3.93
C THR A 139 -22.68 -24.92 -5.05
N ASP A 140 -21.67 -25.79 -4.93
CA ASP A 140 -21.31 -26.82 -5.90
C ASP A 140 -21.21 -26.28 -7.34
N LEU A 141 -20.63 -25.06 -7.48
CA LEU A 141 -20.59 -24.37 -8.76
C LEU A 141 -19.66 -25.06 -9.73
N LYS A 142 -20.22 -25.41 -10.88
CA LYS A 142 -19.51 -25.83 -12.08
C LYS A 142 -19.70 -24.78 -13.15
N VAL A 143 -18.62 -24.17 -13.60
CA VAL A 143 -18.67 -23.06 -14.56
C VAL A 143 -17.75 -23.30 -15.74
N GLY A 144 -18.22 -22.92 -16.93
CA GLY A 144 -17.47 -23.10 -18.15
C GLY A 144 -18.17 -22.48 -19.36
N TYR A 145 -17.60 -22.72 -20.55
CA TYR A 145 -18.14 -22.24 -21.83
C TYR A 145 -18.34 -23.42 -22.78
N GLY A 146 -19.58 -23.64 -23.19
CA GLY A 146 -19.92 -24.78 -24.04
C GLY A 146 -19.57 -26.11 -23.37
N THR A 147 -18.60 -26.85 -23.91
CA THR A 147 -18.13 -28.13 -23.32
C THR A 147 -16.90 -27.98 -22.42
N LYS A 148 -16.25 -26.81 -22.42
CA LYS A 148 -15.04 -26.56 -21.65
C LYS A 148 -15.39 -26.11 -20.23
N VAL A 149 -15.12 -26.96 -19.23
CA VAL A 149 -15.23 -26.62 -17.82
C VAL A 149 -14.02 -25.78 -17.44
N VAL A 150 -14.24 -24.68 -16.73
CA VAL A 150 -13.20 -23.79 -16.23
C VAL A 150 -12.87 -24.14 -14.77
N PHE A 151 -13.88 -24.28 -13.93
CA PHE A 151 -13.75 -24.82 -12.57
C PHE A 151 -15.01 -25.60 -12.18
N ASP A 152 -14.83 -26.50 -11.22
CA ASP A 152 -15.86 -27.41 -10.76
C ASP A 152 -15.87 -27.48 -9.23
N ASP A 153 -17.02 -27.84 -8.65
CA ASP A 153 -17.21 -28.04 -7.20
C ASP A 153 -16.78 -26.84 -6.34
N ALA A 154 -17.08 -25.61 -6.80
CA ALA A 154 -16.70 -24.43 -6.07
C ALA A 154 -17.73 -24.03 -5.00
N GLN A 155 -17.25 -23.84 -3.78
CA GLN A 155 -18.02 -23.33 -2.65
C GLN A 155 -17.58 -21.90 -2.37
N ILE A 156 -18.47 -20.94 -2.57
CA ILE A 156 -18.15 -19.52 -2.43
C ILE A 156 -19.23 -18.85 -1.59
N GLU A 157 -18.88 -18.32 -0.45
CA GLU A 157 -19.79 -17.55 0.39
C GLU A 157 -19.16 -16.21 0.74
N VAL A 158 -19.83 -15.11 0.38
CA VAL A 158 -19.42 -13.74 0.68
C VAL A 158 -20.50 -13.10 1.53
N ARG A 159 -20.16 -12.72 2.75
CA ARG A 159 -21.06 -12.06 3.69
C ARG A 159 -21.00 -10.56 3.54
N ARG A 160 -22.05 -9.88 4.02
CA ARG A 160 -22.12 -8.43 4.04
C ARG A 160 -20.92 -7.85 4.78
N GLY A 161 -20.26 -6.86 4.17
CA GLY A 161 -19.12 -6.15 4.72
C GLY A 161 -17.78 -6.88 4.58
N GLU A 162 -17.78 -8.14 4.10
CA GLU A 162 -16.52 -8.83 3.80
C GLU A 162 -15.83 -8.22 2.58
N LYS A 163 -14.50 -8.18 2.64
CA LYS A 163 -13.63 -7.77 1.53
C LYS A 163 -12.83 -8.98 1.05
N VAL A 164 -13.21 -9.48 -0.10
CA VAL A 164 -12.74 -10.76 -0.64
C VAL A 164 -11.93 -10.54 -1.91
N ALA A 165 -10.75 -11.17 -1.99
CA ALA A 165 -9.98 -11.21 -3.24
C ALA A 165 -10.11 -12.56 -3.96
N LEU A 166 -10.17 -12.51 -5.28
CA LEU A 166 -10.06 -13.68 -6.14
C LEU A 166 -8.65 -13.70 -6.73
N VAL A 167 -7.88 -14.74 -6.42
CA VAL A 167 -6.48 -14.89 -6.82
C VAL A 167 -6.26 -16.19 -7.58
N GLY A 168 -5.26 -16.26 -8.45
CA GLY A 168 -4.93 -17.41 -9.25
C GLY A 168 -4.31 -17.01 -10.58
N ARG A 169 -3.83 -17.98 -11.37
CA ARG A 169 -3.23 -17.73 -12.68
C ARG A 169 -4.22 -17.15 -13.66
N ASN A 170 -3.69 -16.57 -14.74
CA ASN A 170 -4.54 -16.11 -15.84
C ASN A 170 -5.23 -17.30 -16.52
N GLY A 171 -6.55 -17.14 -16.80
CA GLY A 171 -7.36 -18.20 -17.40
C GLY A 171 -8.00 -19.19 -16.42
N GLU A 172 -7.71 -19.14 -15.12
CA GLU A 172 -8.27 -20.05 -14.10
C GLU A 172 -9.74 -19.75 -13.71
N GLY A 173 -10.37 -18.73 -14.30
CA GLY A 173 -11.81 -18.51 -14.15
C GLY A 173 -12.22 -17.38 -13.21
N LYS A 174 -11.31 -16.52 -12.74
CA LYS A 174 -11.64 -15.37 -11.89
C LYS A 174 -12.69 -14.45 -12.51
N THR A 175 -12.43 -13.93 -13.72
CA THR A 175 -13.40 -13.12 -14.50
C THR A 175 -14.66 -13.91 -14.85
N THR A 176 -14.55 -15.22 -15.05
CA THR A 176 -15.71 -16.09 -15.32
C THR A 176 -16.64 -16.12 -14.11
N LEU A 177 -16.10 -16.26 -12.88
CA LEU A 177 -16.91 -16.15 -11.66
C LEU A 177 -17.57 -14.77 -11.54
N MET A 178 -16.84 -13.68 -11.85
CA MET A 178 -17.42 -12.33 -11.83
C MET A 178 -18.63 -12.23 -12.74
N ARG A 179 -18.58 -12.81 -13.96
CA ARG A 179 -19.73 -12.86 -14.87
C ARG A 179 -20.91 -13.67 -14.33
N VAL A 180 -20.62 -14.76 -13.60
CA VAL A 180 -21.69 -15.53 -12.91
C VAL A 180 -22.34 -14.68 -11.81
N ILE A 181 -21.56 -13.95 -11.01
CA ILE A 181 -22.09 -13.04 -9.97
C ILE A 181 -22.96 -11.93 -10.59
N MET A 182 -22.58 -11.47 -11.79
CA MET A 182 -23.33 -10.45 -12.53
C MET A 182 -24.56 -10.98 -13.28
N ASN A 183 -24.82 -12.30 -13.20
CA ASN A 183 -25.84 -12.99 -14.00
C ASN A 183 -25.66 -12.81 -15.52
N GLU A 184 -24.43 -12.61 -15.97
CA GLU A 184 -24.07 -12.57 -17.40
C GLU A 184 -23.73 -13.97 -17.95
N LEU A 185 -23.48 -14.93 -17.06
CA LEU A 185 -23.18 -16.31 -17.39
C LEU A 185 -23.88 -17.24 -16.37
N ASP A 186 -24.68 -18.16 -16.88
CA ASP A 186 -25.28 -19.19 -16.03
C ASP A 186 -24.27 -20.30 -15.72
N PRO A 187 -24.24 -20.82 -14.48
CA PRO A 187 -23.42 -21.98 -14.15
C PRO A 187 -23.92 -23.24 -14.89
N MET A 188 -22.99 -24.10 -15.25
CA MET A 188 -23.33 -25.39 -15.91
C MET A 188 -24.01 -26.37 -14.92
N ALA A 189 -23.65 -26.27 -13.63
CA ALA A 189 -24.26 -26.99 -12.52
C ALA A 189 -24.02 -26.23 -11.20
N GLY A 190 -24.78 -26.57 -10.18
CA GLY A 190 -24.76 -25.89 -8.88
C GLY A 190 -25.70 -24.69 -8.81
N ASP A 191 -25.72 -24.04 -7.66
CA ASP A 191 -26.58 -22.91 -7.35
C ASP A 191 -25.75 -21.63 -7.22
N SER A 192 -26.14 -20.56 -7.94
CA SER A 192 -25.57 -19.20 -7.83
C SER A 192 -26.66 -18.23 -7.38
N LYS A 193 -26.50 -17.60 -6.23
CA LYS A 193 -27.51 -16.70 -5.67
C LYS A 193 -26.89 -15.40 -5.17
N VAL A 194 -27.35 -14.29 -5.72
CA VAL A 194 -27.13 -12.96 -5.17
C VAL A 194 -28.08 -12.74 -4.00
N GLY A 195 -27.58 -12.17 -2.92
CA GLY A 195 -28.34 -11.97 -1.68
C GLY A 195 -29.50 -10.99 -1.84
N HIS A 196 -30.35 -10.97 -0.84
CA HIS A 196 -31.50 -10.06 -0.81
C HIS A 196 -31.06 -8.60 -0.71
N ASN A 197 -31.70 -7.70 -1.47
CA ASN A 197 -31.42 -6.27 -1.51
C ASN A 197 -29.96 -5.93 -1.83
N VAL A 198 -29.30 -6.75 -2.64
CA VAL A 198 -27.93 -6.49 -3.12
C VAL A 198 -27.99 -5.64 -4.39
N CYS A 199 -27.32 -4.47 -4.33
CA CYS A 199 -27.10 -3.60 -5.48
C CYS A 199 -25.63 -3.68 -5.88
N ILE A 200 -25.35 -4.28 -7.03
CA ILE A 200 -23.98 -4.54 -7.47
C ILE A 200 -23.46 -3.39 -8.32
N GLY A 201 -22.30 -2.86 -7.94
CA GLY A 201 -21.47 -2.01 -8.79
C GLY A 201 -20.36 -2.84 -9.41
N TYR A 202 -20.35 -2.96 -10.71
CA TYR A 202 -19.37 -3.76 -11.43
C TYR A 202 -18.37 -2.89 -12.21
N TYR A 203 -17.09 -3.14 -12.00
CA TYR A 203 -16.00 -2.61 -12.81
C TYR A 203 -15.39 -3.77 -13.59
N ALA A 204 -15.73 -3.85 -14.87
CA ALA A 204 -15.25 -4.91 -15.77
C ALA A 204 -13.81 -4.64 -16.22
N GLN A 205 -13.11 -5.67 -16.60
CA GLN A 205 -11.85 -5.54 -17.34
C GLN A 205 -12.10 -4.72 -18.62
N ASN A 206 -11.29 -3.68 -18.87
CA ASN A 206 -11.45 -2.72 -19.97
C ASN A 206 -12.73 -1.84 -19.88
N GLN A 207 -13.18 -1.54 -18.66
CA GLN A 207 -14.32 -0.63 -18.42
C GLN A 207 -14.10 0.76 -19.05
N GLU A 208 -12.85 1.18 -19.21
CA GLU A 208 -12.46 2.42 -19.87
C GLU A 208 -12.84 2.49 -21.37
N ASP A 209 -13.00 1.36 -22.03
CA ASP A 209 -13.39 1.32 -23.46
C ASP A 209 -14.89 1.53 -23.68
N ILE A 210 -15.69 1.40 -22.62
CA ILE A 210 -17.16 1.56 -22.65
C ILE A 210 -17.57 3.03 -22.49
N LEU A 211 -16.64 3.93 -22.19
CA LEU A 211 -16.91 5.35 -22.06
C LEU A 211 -17.20 5.97 -23.43
N ASP A 212 -18.20 6.87 -23.48
CA ASP A 212 -18.53 7.62 -24.69
C ASP A 212 -17.38 8.58 -25.03
N LYS A 213 -16.70 8.32 -26.13
CA LYS A 213 -15.52 9.08 -26.59
C LYS A 213 -15.84 10.51 -27.00
N GLU A 214 -17.08 10.79 -27.40
CA GLU A 214 -17.50 12.14 -27.81
C GLU A 214 -17.89 13.04 -26.63
N ASP A 215 -18.11 12.44 -25.48
CA ASP A 215 -18.46 13.18 -24.28
C ASP A 215 -17.23 13.81 -23.62
N THR A 216 -17.46 14.83 -22.77
CA THR A 216 -16.40 15.39 -21.92
C THR A 216 -16.26 14.59 -20.63
N VAL A 217 -15.10 14.75 -19.96
CA VAL A 217 -14.87 14.16 -18.62
C VAL A 217 -15.97 14.55 -17.67
N PHE A 218 -16.34 15.83 -17.61
CA PHE A 218 -17.42 16.31 -16.76
C PHE A 218 -18.78 15.77 -17.21
N GLY A 219 -19.09 15.83 -18.50
CA GLY A 219 -20.35 15.37 -19.08
C GLY A 219 -20.64 13.90 -18.80
N THR A 220 -19.60 13.05 -18.84
CA THR A 220 -19.71 11.62 -18.51
C THR A 220 -20.25 11.38 -17.09
N LEU A 221 -19.85 12.20 -16.12
CA LEU A 221 -20.33 12.09 -14.75
C LEU A 221 -21.64 12.82 -14.54
N ASP A 222 -21.82 14.00 -15.13
CA ASP A 222 -23.01 14.85 -14.95
C ASP A 222 -24.31 14.17 -15.43
N ARG A 223 -24.23 13.37 -16.47
CA ARG A 223 -25.39 12.59 -16.99
C ARG A 223 -25.93 11.55 -16.01
N ILE A 224 -25.08 11.09 -15.07
CA ILE A 224 -25.40 9.98 -14.16
C ILE A 224 -25.65 10.50 -12.75
N ALA A 225 -25.04 11.63 -12.42
CA ALA A 225 -25.11 12.20 -11.09
C ALA A 225 -26.51 12.74 -10.79
N VAL A 226 -27.05 12.34 -9.63
CA VAL A 226 -28.37 12.75 -9.16
C VAL A 226 -28.27 13.42 -7.78
N GLY A 227 -29.05 14.49 -7.57
CA GLY A 227 -29.13 15.15 -6.28
C GLY A 227 -27.83 15.82 -5.84
N ASP A 228 -27.50 15.71 -4.55
CA ASP A 228 -26.34 16.38 -3.92
C ASP A 228 -24.98 15.91 -4.48
N ILE A 229 -24.93 14.74 -5.07
CA ILE A 229 -23.68 14.21 -5.69
C ILE A 229 -23.26 15.09 -6.85
N ARG A 230 -24.23 15.65 -7.58
CA ARG A 230 -23.97 16.56 -8.71
C ARG A 230 -23.17 17.80 -8.30
N LEU A 231 -23.40 18.30 -7.10
CA LEU A 231 -22.67 19.46 -6.55
C LEU A 231 -21.20 19.12 -6.23
N LYS A 232 -20.91 17.84 -5.98
CA LYS A 232 -19.56 17.33 -5.61
C LYS A 232 -18.78 16.76 -6.79
N LEU A 233 -19.30 16.83 -8.01
CA LEU A 233 -18.63 16.22 -9.18
C LEU A 233 -17.22 16.77 -9.40
N ARG A 234 -17.02 18.07 -9.23
CA ARG A 234 -15.69 18.68 -9.38
C ARG A 234 -14.71 18.19 -8.31
N ASP A 235 -15.18 17.99 -7.08
CA ASP A 235 -14.38 17.46 -5.98
C ASP A 235 -14.01 15.99 -6.26
N ILE A 236 -14.95 15.18 -6.75
CA ILE A 236 -14.73 13.80 -7.14
C ILE A 236 -13.70 13.74 -8.28
N LEU A 237 -13.89 14.53 -9.35
CA LEU A 237 -12.94 14.61 -10.46
C LEU A 237 -11.57 15.09 -10.00
N GLY A 238 -11.50 16.10 -9.14
CA GLY A 238 -10.26 16.61 -8.55
C GLY A 238 -9.52 15.54 -7.76
N ALA A 239 -10.24 14.70 -7.02
CA ALA A 239 -9.66 13.58 -6.29
C ALA A 239 -9.08 12.50 -7.21
N PHE A 240 -9.69 12.29 -8.37
CA PHE A 240 -9.15 11.43 -9.43
C PHE A 240 -8.15 12.17 -10.36
N LEU A 241 -7.59 13.29 -9.89
CA LEU A 241 -6.53 14.07 -10.56
C LEU A 241 -6.96 14.77 -11.87
N PHE A 242 -8.25 14.97 -12.08
CA PHE A 242 -8.75 15.83 -13.16
C PHE A 242 -8.90 17.27 -12.65
N LYS A 243 -8.10 18.21 -13.18
CA LYS A 243 -8.04 19.58 -12.69
C LYS A 243 -8.15 20.59 -13.80
N GLY A 244 -8.64 21.78 -13.45
CA GLY A 244 -8.73 22.90 -14.37
C GLY A 244 -9.40 22.52 -15.68
N GLU A 245 -8.70 22.68 -16.78
CA GLU A 245 -9.18 22.38 -18.15
C GLU A 245 -9.33 20.87 -18.46
N ASP A 246 -8.79 19.99 -17.62
CA ASP A 246 -8.89 18.54 -17.86
C ASP A 246 -10.33 18.05 -17.81
N ILE A 247 -11.18 18.71 -17.03
CA ILE A 247 -12.59 18.33 -16.88
C ILE A 247 -13.43 18.57 -18.14
N ASP A 248 -12.98 19.49 -18.99
CA ASP A 248 -13.65 19.85 -20.24
C ASP A 248 -13.09 19.10 -21.45
N LYS A 249 -12.00 18.32 -21.27
CA LYS A 249 -11.45 17.47 -22.33
C LYS A 249 -12.41 16.39 -22.75
N LYS A 250 -12.42 16.06 -24.03
CA LYS A 250 -13.16 14.88 -24.54
C LYS A 250 -12.51 13.60 -24.05
N VAL A 251 -13.31 12.60 -23.76
CA VAL A 251 -12.85 11.25 -23.38
C VAL A 251 -11.93 10.64 -24.45
N ALA A 252 -12.16 10.96 -25.72
CA ALA A 252 -11.33 10.48 -26.84
C ALA A 252 -9.85 10.85 -26.73
N VAL A 253 -9.50 11.98 -26.11
CA VAL A 253 -8.10 12.46 -26.00
C VAL A 253 -7.42 12.00 -24.71
N LEU A 254 -8.13 11.32 -23.82
CA LEU A 254 -7.58 10.83 -22.57
C LEU A 254 -6.67 9.62 -22.80
N SER A 255 -5.60 9.54 -22.02
CA SER A 255 -4.77 8.34 -21.89
C SER A 255 -5.56 7.17 -21.27
N GLY A 256 -5.06 5.93 -21.44
CA GLY A 256 -5.69 4.74 -20.81
C GLY A 256 -5.86 4.91 -19.29
N GLY A 257 -4.82 5.40 -18.59
CA GLY A 257 -4.91 5.65 -17.16
C GLY A 257 -5.92 6.73 -16.77
N GLU A 258 -6.08 7.78 -17.58
CA GLU A 258 -7.11 8.80 -17.33
C GLU A 258 -8.51 8.23 -17.55
N ARG A 259 -8.71 7.43 -18.61
CA ARG A 259 -10.00 6.74 -18.82
C ARG A 259 -10.34 5.78 -17.69
N ALA A 260 -9.37 5.00 -17.19
CA ALA A 260 -9.56 4.12 -16.04
C ALA A 260 -9.98 4.90 -14.78
N ARG A 261 -9.34 6.04 -14.51
CA ARG A 261 -9.73 6.92 -13.39
C ARG A 261 -11.13 7.49 -13.55
N LEU A 262 -11.50 7.91 -14.77
CA LEU A 262 -12.86 8.41 -15.05
C LEU A 262 -13.92 7.32 -14.88
N ALA A 263 -13.65 6.10 -15.35
CA ALA A 263 -14.56 4.97 -15.18
C ALA A 263 -14.74 4.62 -13.68
N MET A 264 -13.68 4.72 -12.89
CA MET A 264 -13.75 4.52 -11.45
C MET A 264 -14.55 5.65 -10.75
N ALA A 265 -14.32 6.90 -11.13
CA ALA A 265 -15.11 8.04 -10.62
C ALA A 265 -16.61 7.87 -10.94
N LYS A 266 -16.94 7.37 -12.13
CA LYS A 266 -18.30 7.04 -12.55
C LYS A 266 -18.94 5.99 -11.63
N LEU A 267 -18.20 4.95 -11.24
CA LEU A 267 -18.68 3.90 -10.33
C LEU A 267 -19.04 4.49 -8.95
N MET A 268 -18.32 5.51 -8.49
CA MET A 268 -18.54 6.12 -7.18
C MET A 268 -19.75 7.04 -7.10
N LEU A 269 -20.48 7.27 -8.19
CA LEU A 269 -21.67 8.13 -8.19
C LEU A 269 -22.93 7.45 -7.66
N LYS A 270 -22.94 6.12 -7.56
CA LYS A 270 -24.13 5.36 -7.15
C LYS A 270 -23.88 4.61 -5.83
N PRO A 271 -24.92 4.50 -4.98
CA PRO A 271 -24.82 3.80 -3.70
C PRO A 271 -24.93 2.28 -3.88
N TYR A 272 -23.84 1.64 -4.24
CA TYR A 272 -23.75 0.19 -4.30
C TYR A 272 -23.45 -0.40 -2.92
N ASN A 273 -23.97 -1.58 -2.60
CA ASN A 273 -23.64 -2.31 -1.37
C ASN A 273 -22.80 -3.57 -1.60
N LEU A 274 -22.60 -3.94 -2.85
CA LEU A 274 -21.60 -4.90 -3.31
C LEU A 274 -20.81 -4.29 -4.46
N LEU A 275 -19.51 -4.17 -4.32
CA LEU A 275 -18.60 -3.79 -5.40
C LEU A 275 -17.88 -5.03 -5.92
N ALA A 276 -17.99 -5.27 -7.21
CA ALA A 276 -17.29 -6.32 -7.94
C ALA A 276 -16.29 -5.65 -8.88
N LEU A 277 -14.98 -5.77 -8.60
CA LEU A 277 -13.92 -5.07 -9.33
C LEU A 277 -13.00 -6.09 -10.00
N ASP A 278 -12.91 -6.06 -11.32
CA ASP A 278 -12.03 -6.93 -12.11
C ASP A 278 -10.83 -6.14 -12.63
N GLU A 279 -9.66 -6.40 -12.04
CA GLU A 279 -8.38 -5.73 -12.33
C GLU A 279 -8.45 -4.19 -12.32
N PRO A 280 -8.99 -3.55 -11.27
CA PRO A 280 -9.22 -2.10 -11.25
C PRO A 280 -7.93 -1.28 -11.23
N THR A 281 -6.80 -1.89 -10.93
CA THR A 281 -5.48 -1.25 -10.86
C THR A 281 -4.75 -1.18 -12.19
N ASN A 282 -5.28 -1.84 -13.24
CA ASN A 282 -4.69 -1.82 -14.56
C ASN A 282 -4.65 -0.38 -15.12
N HIS A 283 -3.56 -0.04 -15.77
CA HIS A 283 -3.32 1.30 -16.33
C HIS A 283 -3.32 2.46 -15.33
N MET A 284 -3.42 2.18 -14.00
CA MET A 284 -3.35 3.22 -12.98
C MET A 284 -1.92 3.47 -12.52
N ASP A 285 -1.57 4.75 -12.38
CA ASP A 285 -0.34 5.16 -11.72
C ASP A 285 -0.41 4.90 -10.19
N ILE A 286 0.73 4.93 -9.54
CA ILE A 286 0.86 4.61 -8.11
C ILE A 286 -0.04 5.50 -7.24
N ARG A 287 -0.18 6.80 -7.58
CA ARG A 287 -1.03 7.74 -6.82
C ARG A 287 -2.51 7.40 -6.93
N SER A 288 -2.96 7.09 -8.15
CA SER A 288 -4.35 6.69 -8.40
C SER A 288 -4.70 5.39 -7.70
N LYS A 289 -3.78 4.43 -7.64
CA LYS A 289 -3.92 3.20 -6.85
C LYS A 289 -4.08 3.48 -5.36
N ASP A 290 -3.29 4.40 -4.80
CA ASP A 290 -3.39 4.78 -3.38
C ASP A 290 -4.75 5.41 -3.05
N ILE A 291 -5.23 6.31 -3.90
CA ILE A 291 -6.54 6.97 -3.73
C ILE A 291 -7.65 5.92 -3.76
N LEU A 292 -7.62 5.02 -4.74
CA LEU A 292 -8.59 3.93 -4.85
C LEU A 292 -8.53 3.00 -3.63
N LYS A 293 -7.32 2.60 -3.20
CA LYS A 293 -7.12 1.75 -2.02
C LYS A 293 -7.71 2.39 -0.76
N GLN A 294 -7.48 3.68 -0.55
CA GLN A 294 -8.05 4.41 0.60
C GLN A 294 -9.58 4.50 0.53
N ALA A 295 -10.14 4.78 -0.65
CA ALA A 295 -11.57 4.80 -0.85
C ALA A 295 -12.22 3.45 -0.56
N LEU A 296 -11.61 2.34 -1.04
CA LEU A 296 -12.09 0.99 -0.78
C LEU A 296 -11.90 0.54 0.67
N LYS A 297 -10.85 1.02 1.36
CA LYS A 297 -10.68 0.77 2.80
C LYS A 297 -11.80 1.41 3.63
N SER A 298 -12.22 2.62 3.26
CA SER A 298 -13.30 3.35 3.94
C SER A 298 -14.71 2.94 3.48
N TYR A 299 -14.82 2.06 2.50
CA TYR A 299 -16.10 1.57 2.00
C TYR A 299 -16.72 0.56 2.95
N ASP A 300 -17.95 0.83 3.40
CA ASP A 300 -18.68 0.00 4.39
C ASP A 300 -19.43 -1.19 3.77
N GLY A 301 -19.50 -1.27 2.43
CA GLY A 301 -20.16 -2.36 1.73
C GLY A 301 -19.26 -3.59 1.55
N THR A 302 -19.79 -4.57 0.85
CA THR A 302 -19.09 -5.80 0.49
C THR A 302 -18.22 -5.58 -0.74
N LEU A 303 -17.02 -6.16 -0.78
CA LEU A 303 -16.08 -6.04 -1.89
C LEU A 303 -15.67 -7.43 -2.39
N ILE A 304 -15.80 -7.64 -3.69
CA ILE A 304 -15.18 -8.77 -4.39
C ILE A 304 -14.20 -8.17 -5.41
N ILE A 305 -12.94 -8.52 -5.32
CA ILE A 305 -11.91 -7.94 -6.17
C ILE A 305 -11.00 -9.00 -6.80
N VAL A 306 -10.78 -8.88 -8.09
CA VAL A 306 -9.70 -9.57 -8.81
C VAL A 306 -8.56 -8.59 -8.96
N SER A 307 -7.38 -8.91 -8.47
CA SER A 307 -6.18 -8.12 -8.73
C SER A 307 -4.92 -8.95 -8.57
N HIS A 308 -3.92 -8.64 -9.38
CA HIS A 308 -2.56 -9.20 -9.29
C HIS A 308 -1.60 -8.28 -8.53
N ASP A 309 -2.06 -7.11 -8.10
CA ASP A 309 -1.27 -6.14 -7.35
C ASP A 309 -1.26 -6.47 -5.85
N ARG A 310 -0.16 -7.10 -5.41
CA ARG A 310 0.02 -7.55 -4.01
C ARG A 310 0.00 -6.40 -3.01
N ASP A 311 0.59 -5.25 -3.38
CA ASP A 311 0.61 -4.05 -2.53
C ASP A 311 -0.79 -3.44 -2.40
N PHE A 312 -1.55 -3.45 -3.48
CA PHE A 312 -2.92 -2.96 -3.49
C PHE A 312 -3.86 -3.80 -2.62
N LEU A 313 -3.77 -5.14 -2.71
CA LEU A 313 -4.60 -6.05 -1.91
C LEU A 313 -4.20 -6.09 -0.42
N ASP A 314 -2.95 -5.76 -0.09
CA ASP A 314 -2.43 -5.84 1.27
C ASP A 314 -3.14 -4.87 2.23
N GLY A 315 -3.72 -5.42 3.31
CA GLY A 315 -4.54 -4.70 4.28
C GLY A 315 -5.84 -4.09 3.71
N LEU A 316 -6.29 -4.58 2.53
CA LEU A 316 -7.60 -4.28 1.95
C LEU A 316 -8.56 -5.46 2.11
N VAL A 317 -8.08 -6.69 2.00
CA VAL A 317 -8.89 -7.90 2.02
C VAL A 317 -8.53 -8.80 3.19
N ASP A 318 -9.54 -9.48 3.74
CA ASP A 318 -9.43 -10.37 4.90
C ASP A 318 -9.65 -11.84 4.53
N LYS A 319 -10.04 -12.12 3.29
CA LYS A 319 -10.39 -13.42 2.77
C LYS A 319 -10.03 -13.52 1.29
N LEU A 320 -9.53 -14.68 0.87
CA LEU A 320 -9.19 -14.93 -0.52
C LEU A 320 -9.80 -16.24 -1.02
N TYR A 321 -10.20 -16.27 -2.29
CA TYR A 321 -10.49 -17.50 -3.03
C TYR A 321 -9.40 -17.70 -4.07
N GLU A 322 -8.67 -18.81 -3.91
CA GLU A 322 -7.62 -19.24 -4.84
C GLU A 322 -8.21 -20.14 -5.91
N PHE A 323 -8.03 -19.74 -7.16
CA PHE A 323 -8.35 -20.53 -8.34
C PHE A 323 -7.11 -21.25 -8.80
N ARG A 324 -7.14 -22.58 -8.78
CA ARG A 324 -6.00 -23.41 -9.20
C ARG A 324 -6.48 -24.76 -9.70
N ASP A 325 -5.99 -25.16 -10.88
CA ASP A 325 -6.23 -26.49 -11.47
C ASP A 325 -7.72 -26.85 -11.55
N GLY A 326 -8.57 -25.87 -11.91
CA GLY A 326 -10.01 -26.04 -12.01
C GLY A 326 -10.76 -26.17 -10.69
N LYS A 327 -10.12 -25.86 -9.56
CA LYS A 327 -10.73 -25.84 -8.21
C LYS A 327 -10.64 -24.47 -7.57
N VAL A 328 -11.57 -24.20 -6.65
CA VAL A 328 -11.59 -22.96 -5.87
C VAL A 328 -11.42 -23.29 -4.39
N LYS A 329 -10.40 -22.70 -3.76
CA LYS A 329 -10.08 -22.93 -2.35
C LYS A 329 -10.19 -21.63 -1.56
N GLU A 330 -10.88 -21.67 -0.44
CA GLU A 330 -10.97 -20.54 0.49
C GLU A 330 -9.73 -20.45 1.38
N HIS A 331 -9.21 -19.23 1.53
CA HIS A 331 -8.14 -18.90 2.46
C HIS A 331 -8.58 -17.72 3.33
N LEU A 332 -8.56 -17.91 4.64
CA LEU A 332 -8.79 -16.85 5.62
C LEU A 332 -7.45 -16.15 5.90
N GLY A 333 -7.50 -14.81 6.03
CA GLY A 333 -6.34 -13.96 6.25
C GLY A 333 -6.00 -13.09 5.05
N GLY A 334 -4.97 -12.24 5.21
CA GLY A 334 -4.52 -11.31 4.18
C GLY A 334 -3.64 -11.94 3.10
N VAL A 335 -3.34 -11.15 2.06
CA VAL A 335 -2.51 -11.61 0.92
C VAL A 335 -1.12 -12.06 1.35
N GLN A 336 -0.51 -11.42 2.34
CA GLN A 336 0.84 -11.78 2.80
C GLN A 336 0.86 -13.17 3.44
N GLU A 337 -0.13 -13.48 4.29
CA GLU A 337 -0.25 -14.81 4.91
C GLU A 337 -0.50 -15.89 3.84
N PHE A 338 -1.29 -15.57 2.83
CA PHE A 338 -1.53 -16.47 1.69
C PHE A 338 -0.22 -16.77 0.94
N LEU A 339 0.57 -15.75 0.60
CA LEU A 339 1.84 -15.91 -0.11
C LEU A 339 2.88 -16.69 0.71
N GLU A 340 2.96 -16.46 2.02
CA GLU A 340 3.85 -17.21 2.91
C GLU A 340 3.46 -18.70 2.97
N ARG A 341 2.18 -19.01 3.12
CA ARG A 341 1.68 -20.40 3.12
C ARG A 341 2.00 -21.08 1.79
N ARG A 342 1.80 -20.39 0.69
CA ARG A 342 2.06 -20.91 -0.65
C ARG A 342 3.54 -21.17 -0.90
N LYS A 343 4.44 -20.30 -0.44
CA LYS A 343 5.89 -20.56 -0.48
C LYS A 343 6.27 -21.84 0.27
N LEU A 344 5.66 -22.05 1.43
CA LEU A 344 5.87 -23.26 2.22
C LEU A 344 5.33 -24.52 1.52
N GLU A 345 4.17 -24.44 0.87
CA GLU A 345 3.59 -25.54 0.09
C GLU A 345 4.49 -25.89 -1.12
N ASN A 346 4.94 -24.90 -1.88
CA ASN A 346 5.84 -25.10 -3.01
C ASN A 346 7.18 -25.73 -2.59
N LEU A 347 7.76 -25.27 -1.47
CA LEU A 347 8.99 -25.88 -0.92
C LEU A 347 8.76 -27.33 -0.53
N SER A 348 7.63 -27.65 0.11
CA SER A 348 7.31 -29.02 0.50
C SER A 348 7.01 -29.94 -0.71
N GLU A 349 6.46 -29.39 -1.79
CA GLU A 349 6.28 -30.12 -3.06
C GLU A 349 7.61 -30.39 -3.75
N LEU A 350 8.53 -29.44 -3.77
CA LEU A 350 9.90 -29.63 -4.29
C LEU A 350 10.66 -30.69 -3.49
N GLU A 351 10.55 -30.69 -2.17
CA GLU A 351 11.17 -31.73 -1.32
C GLU A 351 10.56 -33.13 -1.58
N ARG A 352 9.28 -33.23 -1.91
CA ARG A 352 8.64 -34.51 -2.28
C ARG A 352 9.11 -35.02 -3.63
N HIS A 353 9.37 -34.13 -4.59
CA HIS A 353 9.90 -34.52 -5.92
C HIS A 353 11.40 -34.88 -5.92
N TYR A 354 12.14 -34.45 -4.89
CA TYR A 354 13.59 -34.71 -4.81
C TYR A 354 13.97 -35.95 -3.99
N LYS A 355 13.00 -36.74 -3.45
CA LYS A 355 13.29 -38.00 -2.79
C LYS A 355 13.45 -39.11 -3.83
N PRO A 356 14.63 -39.72 -3.95
CA PRO A 356 14.79 -40.96 -4.76
C PRO A 356 13.86 -42.03 -4.15
N VAL A 357 13.11 -42.67 -5.01
CA VAL A 357 12.25 -43.79 -4.67
C VAL A 357 13.10 -44.93 -4.17
N SER A 358 13.21 -45.10 -2.84
CA SER A 358 13.63 -46.34 -2.22
C SER A 358 12.39 -47.02 -1.65
N GLU A 359 12.15 -48.21 -2.14
CA GLU A 359 11.09 -49.10 -1.67
C GLU A 359 11.33 -49.47 -0.20
N GLU A 360 10.59 -48.83 0.75
CA GLU A 360 10.53 -49.26 2.14
C GLU A 360 9.09 -49.44 2.64
N LYS A 361 8.91 -50.53 3.40
CA LYS A 361 7.63 -51.11 3.83
C LYS A 361 6.76 -50.21 4.73
N PRO A 362 5.42 -50.36 4.72
CA PRO A 362 4.47 -49.36 5.25
C PRO A 362 4.43 -49.16 6.79
N ALA A 363 5.07 -50.00 7.61
CA ALA A 363 4.92 -49.93 9.07
C ALA A 363 5.90 -49.00 9.80
N GLU A 364 7.10 -48.74 9.26
CA GLU A 364 8.11 -47.85 9.86
C GLU A 364 7.90 -46.37 9.55
N VAL A 365 7.11 -46.07 8.51
CA VAL A 365 6.86 -44.70 8.02
C VAL A 365 5.91 -43.92 8.96
N ILE A 366 5.06 -44.60 9.71
CA ILE A 366 4.08 -43.97 10.63
C ILE A 366 4.78 -43.49 11.91
N GLN A 367 5.70 -44.27 12.46
CA GLN A 367 6.44 -43.87 13.68
C GLN A 367 7.43 -42.73 13.41
N LYS A 368 8.17 -42.78 12.30
CA LYS A 368 9.09 -41.68 11.92
C LYS A 368 8.36 -40.36 11.58
N LYS A 369 7.08 -40.42 11.12
CA LYS A 369 6.28 -39.19 10.89
C LYS A 369 5.79 -38.55 12.17
N GLU A 370 5.51 -39.31 13.20
CA GLU A 370 5.09 -38.77 14.51
C GLU A 370 6.29 -38.17 15.25
N GLU A 371 7.45 -38.83 15.22
CA GLU A 371 8.70 -38.30 15.79
C GLU A 371 9.17 -37.01 15.10
N ALA A 372 9.16 -36.96 13.76
CA ALA A 372 9.49 -35.77 13.01
C ALA A 372 8.52 -34.60 13.22
N LYS A 373 7.22 -34.92 13.49
CA LYS A 373 6.21 -33.90 13.82
C LYS A 373 6.42 -33.32 15.21
N GLN A 374 6.84 -34.15 16.16
CA GLN A 374 7.19 -33.72 17.52
C GLN A 374 8.49 -32.93 17.55
N GLU A 375 9.52 -33.36 16.82
CA GLU A 375 10.78 -32.57 16.65
C GLU A 375 10.57 -31.21 15.95
N TYR A 376 9.73 -31.17 14.94
CA TYR A 376 9.41 -29.90 14.24
C TYR A 376 8.61 -28.95 15.13
N GLN A 377 7.67 -29.46 15.93
CA GLN A 377 6.93 -28.63 16.90
C GLN A 377 7.85 -28.14 18.03
N ALA A 378 8.77 -28.96 18.50
CA ALA A 378 9.77 -28.57 19.49
C ALA A 378 10.74 -27.52 18.94
N LYS A 379 11.28 -27.68 17.73
CA LYS A 379 12.12 -26.66 17.06
C LYS A 379 11.39 -25.34 16.80
N LYS A 380 10.11 -25.39 16.44
CA LYS A 380 9.29 -24.19 16.24
C LYS A 380 8.97 -23.46 17.55
N PHE A 381 8.86 -24.21 18.64
CA PHE A 381 8.63 -23.63 19.98
C PHE A 381 9.90 -22.93 20.49
N VAL A 382 11.07 -23.59 20.36
CA VAL A 382 12.39 -23.02 20.69
C VAL A 382 12.67 -21.75 19.89
N SER A 383 12.49 -21.78 18.55
CA SER A 383 12.70 -20.61 17.69
C SER A 383 11.76 -19.43 18.02
N LYS A 384 10.55 -19.71 18.53
CA LYS A 384 9.60 -18.65 18.92
C LYS A 384 9.97 -18.03 20.29
N GLU A 385 10.54 -18.82 21.19
CA GLU A 385 11.06 -18.32 22.47
C GLU A 385 12.35 -17.54 22.27
N GLU A 386 13.29 -18.05 21.47
CA GLU A 386 14.51 -17.32 21.12
C GLU A 386 14.20 -15.94 20.50
N LYS A 387 13.19 -15.87 19.61
CA LYS A 387 12.77 -14.59 19.01
C LYS A 387 12.17 -13.62 20.03
N LYS A 388 11.44 -14.13 21.04
CA LYS A 388 10.94 -13.29 22.13
C LYS A 388 12.07 -12.76 23.00
N ILE A 389 13.04 -13.61 23.33
CA ILE A 389 14.21 -13.24 24.11
C ILE A 389 15.03 -12.18 23.37
N ARG A 390 15.33 -12.36 22.10
CA ARG A 390 16.05 -11.36 21.27
C ARG A 390 15.35 -10.02 21.19
N ASN A 391 14.00 -10.02 21.03
CA ASN A 391 13.24 -8.77 21.02
C ASN A 391 13.28 -8.08 22.39
N ARG A 392 13.28 -8.85 23.49
CA ARG A 392 13.38 -8.30 24.85
C ARG A 392 14.78 -7.72 25.12
N ILE A 393 15.83 -8.39 24.68
CA ILE A 393 17.21 -7.90 24.75
C ILE A 393 17.34 -6.57 24.01
N SER A 394 16.87 -6.46 22.77
CA SER A 394 16.94 -5.21 22.01
C SER A 394 16.12 -4.06 22.62
N PHE A 395 15.03 -4.36 23.31
CA PHE A 395 14.30 -3.36 24.09
C PHE A 395 15.08 -2.89 25.31
N LEU A 396 15.76 -3.81 26.03
CA LEU A 396 16.57 -3.48 27.20
C LEU A 396 17.80 -2.65 26.81
N GLU A 397 18.47 -2.97 25.71
CA GLU A 397 19.60 -2.20 25.18
C GLU A 397 19.23 -0.73 24.95
N LYS A 398 18.09 -0.48 24.31
CA LYS A 398 17.59 0.90 24.12
C LYS A 398 17.30 1.62 25.44
N LYS A 399 16.79 0.89 26.43
CA LYS A 399 16.51 1.48 27.74
C LYS A 399 17.78 1.78 28.55
N ILE A 400 18.77 0.91 28.46
CA ILE A 400 20.09 1.12 29.03
C ILE A 400 20.73 2.39 28.47
N GLU A 401 20.73 2.55 27.15
CA GLU A 401 21.25 3.73 26.44
C GLU A 401 20.51 5.02 26.85
N GLU A 402 19.18 4.97 27.02
CA GLU A 402 18.39 6.11 27.53
C GLU A 402 18.78 6.51 28.97
N TYR A 403 19.02 5.54 29.88
CA TYR A 403 19.41 5.82 31.25
C TYR A 403 20.86 6.32 31.34
N GLU A 404 21.78 5.74 30.55
CA GLU A 404 23.17 6.21 30.45
C GLU A 404 23.25 7.67 29.99
N THR A 405 22.43 8.01 28.95
CA THR A 405 22.36 9.39 28.42
C THR A 405 21.86 10.36 29.51
N LYS A 406 20.77 10.00 30.20
CA LYS A 406 20.24 10.83 31.30
C LYS A 406 21.23 11.00 32.46
N MET A 407 21.93 9.94 32.80
CA MET A 407 22.96 10.00 33.86
C MET A 407 24.11 10.91 33.44
N ALA A 408 24.58 10.84 32.19
CA ALA A 408 25.64 11.72 31.69
C ALA A 408 25.21 13.20 31.67
N GLU A 409 23.94 13.48 31.31
CA GLU A 409 23.39 14.84 31.37
C GLU A 409 23.34 15.37 32.81
N ILE A 410 22.87 14.58 33.78
CA ILE A 410 22.84 14.97 35.20
C ILE A 410 24.26 15.14 35.75
N GLU A 411 25.20 14.27 35.38
CA GLU A 411 26.60 14.33 35.81
C GLU A 411 27.31 15.56 35.26
N ALA A 412 27.00 15.98 34.05
CA ALA A 412 27.52 17.22 33.46
C ALA A 412 27.04 18.46 34.23
N VAL A 413 25.78 18.50 34.67
CA VAL A 413 25.24 19.59 35.49
C VAL A 413 25.82 19.55 36.91
N LEU A 414 25.93 18.37 37.52
CA LEU A 414 26.53 18.20 38.84
C LEU A 414 28.01 18.58 38.89
N SER A 415 28.75 18.43 37.76
CA SER A 415 30.16 18.80 37.66
C SER A 415 30.39 20.32 37.62
N ASN A 416 29.37 21.10 37.21
CA ASN A 416 29.46 22.57 37.21
C ASN A 416 28.07 23.19 37.47
N PRO A 417 27.58 23.12 38.73
CA PRO A 417 26.22 23.52 39.08
C PRO A 417 26.03 25.03 38.94
N GLY A 418 24.96 25.45 38.31
CA GLY A 418 24.53 26.84 38.23
C GLY A 418 23.91 27.34 39.55
N PRO A 419 23.73 28.67 39.71
CA PRO A 419 23.19 29.25 40.94
C PRO A 419 21.73 28.86 41.25
N ASP A 420 20.98 28.35 40.28
CA ASP A 420 19.55 27.93 40.38
C ASP A 420 19.36 26.40 40.39
N ASP A 421 20.46 25.62 40.35
CA ASP A 421 20.36 24.14 40.28
C ASP A 421 20.25 23.55 41.70
N ASP A 422 19.18 22.76 41.92
CA ASP A 422 19.01 21.98 43.13
C ASP A 422 19.87 20.70 43.11
N VAL A 423 21.09 20.80 43.62
CA VAL A 423 22.07 19.69 43.70
C VAL A 423 21.53 18.49 44.45
N MET A 424 20.61 18.66 45.44
CA MET A 424 20.01 17.56 46.18
C MET A 424 18.99 16.78 45.32
N GLU A 425 18.18 17.48 44.54
CA GLU A 425 17.22 16.88 43.63
C GLU A 425 17.91 16.15 42.47
N LEU A 426 18.93 16.78 41.88
CA LEU A 426 19.75 16.16 40.81
C LEU A 426 20.50 14.91 41.30
N THR A 427 21.04 14.93 42.52
CA THR A 427 21.70 13.76 43.10
C THR A 427 20.70 12.62 43.34
N ARG A 428 19.47 12.94 43.75
CA ARG A 428 18.40 11.93 43.90
C ARG A 428 18.01 11.32 42.59
N ALA A 429 17.81 12.14 41.57
CA ALA A 429 17.51 11.69 40.23
C ALA A 429 18.62 10.82 39.63
N TYR A 430 19.87 11.16 39.84
CA TYR A 430 21.03 10.36 39.46
C TYR A 430 21.01 8.96 40.11
N LEU A 431 20.76 8.91 41.43
CA LEU A 431 20.72 7.64 42.15
C LEU A 431 19.52 6.76 41.75
N GLU A 432 18.38 7.35 41.41
CA GLU A 432 17.22 6.63 40.89
C GLU A 432 17.51 6.07 39.50
N ASN A 433 18.03 6.88 38.59
CA ASN A 433 18.41 6.41 37.24
C ASN A 433 19.48 5.32 37.30
N LYS A 434 20.45 5.42 38.21
CA LYS A 434 21.48 4.40 38.41
C LYS A 434 20.91 3.07 38.89
N ARG A 435 19.93 3.07 39.80
CA ARG A 435 19.27 1.87 40.27
C ARG A 435 18.46 1.20 39.15
N GLU A 436 17.76 1.99 38.33
CA GLU A 436 17.02 1.48 37.20
C GLU A 436 17.97 0.91 36.12
N LEU A 437 19.10 1.55 35.89
CA LEU A 437 20.14 1.07 34.98
C LEU A 437 20.68 -0.30 35.42
N ASP A 438 21.11 -0.39 36.73
CA ASP A 438 21.64 -1.64 37.27
C ASP A 438 20.62 -2.78 37.16
N TYR A 439 19.34 -2.52 37.46
CA TYR A 439 18.26 -3.52 37.31
C TYR A 439 18.07 -3.96 35.84
N LYS A 440 18.13 -3.04 34.87
CA LYS A 440 18.00 -3.39 33.45
C LYS A 440 19.22 -4.12 32.91
N MET A 441 20.41 -3.81 33.41
CA MET A 441 21.63 -4.55 33.04
C MET A 441 21.61 -5.98 33.59
N GLU A 442 21.06 -6.20 34.79
CA GLU A 442 20.91 -7.54 35.37
C GLU A 442 19.91 -8.40 34.55
N GLU A 443 18.73 -7.82 34.23
CA GLU A 443 17.75 -8.45 33.34
C GLU A 443 18.34 -8.78 31.94
N TRP A 444 19.14 -7.88 31.38
CA TRP A 444 19.80 -8.05 30.10
C TRP A 444 20.84 -9.20 30.16
N SER A 445 21.64 -9.26 31.22
CA SER A 445 22.65 -10.32 31.42
C SER A 445 22.00 -11.70 31.54
N GLU A 446 20.93 -11.84 32.35
CA GLU A 446 20.20 -13.09 32.50
C GLU A 446 19.58 -13.59 31.19
N LEU A 447 19.09 -12.67 30.34
CA LEU A 447 18.48 -13.05 29.06
C LEU A 447 19.55 -13.45 28.02
N ASN A 448 20.74 -12.84 28.05
CA ASN A 448 21.86 -13.26 27.20
C ASN A 448 22.38 -14.64 27.61
N GLU A 449 22.52 -14.95 28.89
CA GLU A 449 22.90 -16.29 29.34
C GLU A 449 21.89 -17.37 28.94
N LYS A 450 20.57 -17.03 28.94
CA LYS A 450 19.51 -17.93 28.45
C LYS A 450 19.52 -18.13 26.92
N LEU A 451 20.18 -17.29 26.18
CA LEU A 451 20.28 -17.36 24.73
C LEU A 451 21.53 -18.12 24.26
N GLU A 452 22.56 -18.18 25.15
CA GLU A 452 23.80 -18.94 24.92
C GLU A 452 23.76 -20.40 25.49
N SER A 453 22.79 -20.67 26.38
CA SER A 453 22.55 -22.01 26.91
C SER A 453 21.53 -22.79 26.06
#